data_732f4b0804406c3c3902f999dd5f26c8
#
_entry.id   732f4b0804406c3c3902f999dd5f26c8
#
_cell.length_a   1.000
_cell.length_b   1.000
_cell.length_c   1.000
_cell.angle_alpha   90.00
_cell.angle_beta   90.00
_cell.angle_gamma   90.00
#
_symmetry.space_group_name_H-M   'P 1'
#
loop_
_entity.id
_entity.type
_entity.pdbx_description
1 polymer ?
#
loop_
_entity_poly.entity_id
_entity_poly.type
_entity_poly.pdbx_seq_one_letter_code
_entity_poly.pdbx_strand_id
1 'polypeptide(L)'
;DWARVQGPDEYISYVPSNSLHKITQIEFDQWRKSKRYIVTSYQTRLVEEPNSDKTVTDLVMGNILQLVADEGAFVKLTTPDGREGYVSKEEVKPLETWADQTFDAEFITKVAHRLMGHGYLWGGTTTKVTDCSGLVKVSYFANGIILHRDASQQALIGQRIEAKDWKTAKLGDLLFWGTKSGRVTHVGIYLKDGEYIHCSGRVKINSVDPQA
;
A
#
# COMPACT_ATOMS: atom_id res chain seq x y z
N ASP A 1 27.09 3.33 -0.66
CA ASP A 1 26.57 4.17 -1.74
C ASP A 1 25.05 4.22 -1.67
N TRP A 2 24.48 5.37 -2.06
CA TRP A 2 23.04 5.63 -2.07
C TRP A 2 22.59 5.99 -3.48
N ALA A 3 21.43 5.50 -3.87
CA ALA A 3 20.76 5.87 -5.12
C ALA A 3 19.56 6.77 -4.83
N ARG A 4 19.42 7.83 -5.63
CA ARG A 4 18.20 8.66 -5.63
C ARG A 4 17.16 7.95 -6.49
N VAL A 5 15.97 7.74 -5.94
CA VAL A 5 14.87 7.05 -6.59
C VAL A 5 13.60 7.88 -6.55
N GLN A 6 12.70 7.63 -7.50
CA GLN A 6 11.35 8.19 -7.50
C GLN A 6 10.35 7.05 -7.52
N GLY A 7 9.43 7.05 -6.57
CA GLY A 7 8.33 6.10 -6.48
C GLY A 7 7.20 6.40 -7.47
N PRO A 8 6.24 5.47 -7.64
CA PRO A 8 5.05 5.68 -8.50
C PRO A 8 4.11 6.77 -7.97
N ASP A 9 4.28 7.17 -6.72
CA ASP A 9 3.59 8.27 -6.03
C ASP A 9 4.33 9.61 -6.17
N GLU A 10 5.30 9.69 -7.10
CA GLU A 10 6.18 10.83 -7.35
C GLU A 10 7.12 11.19 -6.20
N TYR A 11 7.12 10.40 -5.11
CA TYR A 11 7.99 10.65 -3.96
C TYR A 11 9.45 10.38 -4.33
N ILE A 12 10.31 11.37 -4.07
CA ILE A 12 11.74 11.27 -4.30
C ILE A 12 12.44 10.98 -2.98
N SER A 13 13.20 9.90 -2.95
CA SER A 13 13.93 9.45 -1.76
C SER A 13 15.31 8.87 -2.12
N TYR A 14 16.03 8.41 -1.11
CA TYR A 14 17.31 7.72 -1.27
C TYR A 14 17.22 6.33 -0.66
N VAL A 15 17.74 5.35 -1.38
CA VAL A 15 17.85 3.95 -0.93
C VAL A 15 19.29 3.46 -1.07
N PRO A 16 19.74 2.48 -0.26
CA PRO A 16 21.03 1.85 -0.47
C PRO A 16 21.12 1.25 -1.88
N SER A 17 22.20 1.49 -2.60
CA SER A 17 22.34 1.04 -3.99
C SER A 17 22.27 -0.48 -4.15
N ASN A 18 22.66 -1.24 -3.13
CA ASN A 18 22.56 -2.70 -3.09
C ASN A 18 21.13 -3.23 -2.90
N SER A 19 20.16 -2.36 -2.59
CA SER A 19 18.74 -2.69 -2.54
C SER A 19 18.05 -2.60 -3.90
N LEU A 20 18.78 -2.21 -4.94
CA LEU A 20 18.24 -2.00 -6.29
C LEU A 20 18.85 -3.00 -7.27
N HIS A 21 18.00 -3.53 -8.13
CA HIS A 21 18.43 -4.18 -9.35
C HIS A 21 18.35 -3.18 -10.50
N LYS A 22 19.50 -2.86 -11.12
CA LYS A 22 19.57 -1.92 -12.24
C LYS A 22 19.24 -2.66 -13.53
N ILE A 23 18.31 -2.12 -14.29
CA ILE A 23 17.92 -2.65 -15.60
C ILE A 23 18.22 -1.64 -16.70
N THR A 24 18.43 -2.15 -17.90
CA THR A 24 18.57 -1.35 -19.11
C THR A 24 17.22 -0.83 -19.59
N GLN A 25 17.23 0.15 -20.52
CA GLN A 25 15.99 0.63 -21.13
C GLN A 25 15.25 -0.48 -21.90
N ILE A 26 15.99 -1.42 -22.51
CA ILE A 26 15.40 -2.56 -23.24
C ILE A 26 14.66 -3.48 -22.28
N GLU A 27 15.28 -3.85 -21.16
CA GLU A 27 14.66 -4.68 -20.12
C GLU A 27 13.44 -3.99 -19.51
N PHE A 28 13.52 -2.67 -19.27
CA PHE A 28 12.39 -1.89 -18.79
C PHE A 28 11.20 -1.91 -19.77
N ASP A 29 11.46 -1.74 -21.06
CA ASP A 29 10.42 -1.75 -22.09
C ASP A 29 9.80 -3.16 -22.26
N GLN A 30 10.60 -4.21 -22.11
CA GLN A 30 10.13 -5.60 -22.08
C GLN A 30 9.24 -5.83 -20.85
N TRP A 31 9.70 -5.42 -19.66
CA TRP A 31 8.96 -5.55 -18.42
C TRP A 31 7.63 -4.79 -18.48
N ARG A 32 7.61 -3.57 -19.05
CA ARG A 32 6.37 -2.79 -19.23
C ARG A 32 5.34 -3.48 -20.11
N LYS A 33 5.79 -4.21 -21.13
CA LYS A 33 4.93 -4.94 -22.09
C LYS A 33 4.51 -6.32 -21.57
N SER A 34 5.18 -6.84 -20.55
CA SER A 34 4.90 -8.16 -20.02
C SER A 34 3.59 -8.19 -19.22
N LYS A 35 2.98 -9.37 -19.13
CA LYS A 35 1.89 -9.61 -18.18
C LYS A 35 2.46 -9.63 -16.78
N ARG A 36 1.84 -8.89 -15.88
CA ARG A 36 2.30 -8.74 -14.50
C ARG A 36 1.18 -9.04 -13.53
N TYR A 37 1.56 -9.52 -12.38
CA TYR A 37 0.68 -9.76 -11.25
C TYR A 37 1.12 -8.89 -10.07
N ILE A 38 0.14 -8.47 -9.28
CA ILE A 38 0.36 -7.74 -8.03
C ILE A 38 -0.09 -8.59 -6.86
N VAL A 39 0.70 -8.62 -5.81
CA VAL A 39 0.35 -9.30 -4.55
C VAL A 39 -0.77 -8.53 -3.86
N THR A 40 -1.87 -9.21 -3.56
CA THR A 40 -3.06 -8.65 -2.88
C THR A 40 -3.24 -9.18 -1.47
N SER A 41 -2.58 -10.28 -1.12
CA SER A 41 -2.49 -10.75 0.26
C SER A 41 -1.57 -9.87 1.09
N TYR A 42 -1.80 -9.84 2.41
CA TYR A 42 -0.99 -9.05 3.35
C TYR A 42 0.47 -9.41 3.32
N GLN A 43 0.72 -10.70 3.33
CA GLN A 43 2.05 -11.29 3.28
C GLN A 43 1.91 -12.68 2.68
N THR A 44 2.81 -13.01 1.79
CA THR A 44 2.95 -14.35 1.20
C THR A 44 4.40 -14.64 0.86
N ARG A 45 4.63 -15.74 0.18
CA ARG A 45 5.98 -16.18 -0.23
C ARG A 45 5.96 -16.59 -1.69
N LEU A 46 7.03 -16.25 -2.39
CA LEU A 46 7.40 -16.91 -3.63
C LEU A 46 8.10 -18.22 -3.25
N VAL A 47 7.59 -19.36 -3.65
CA VAL A 47 8.11 -20.69 -3.31
C VAL A 47 8.69 -21.40 -4.53
N GLU A 48 9.63 -22.35 -4.31
CA GLU A 48 10.30 -23.03 -5.43
C GLU A 48 9.36 -23.86 -6.29
N GLU A 49 8.36 -24.50 -5.66
CA GLU A 49 7.34 -25.34 -6.31
C GLU A 49 5.99 -25.14 -5.63
N PRO A 50 4.84 -25.42 -6.30
CA PRO A 50 3.53 -25.40 -5.69
C PRO A 50 3.47 -26.21 -4.39
N ASN A 51 2.92 -25.60 -3.33
CA ASN A 51 2.81 -26.19 -1.99
C ASN A 51 4.14 -26.53 -1.29
N SER A 52 5.26 -25.99 -1.77
CA SER A 52 6.58 -26.18 -1.14
C SER A 52 6.75 -25.26 0.06
N ASP A 53 7.48 -25.73 1.07
CA ASP A 53 7.96 -24.89 2.19
C ASP A 53 9.24 -24.11 1.87
N LYS A 54 9.88 -24.43 0.75
CA LYS A 54 11.11 -23.76 0.33
C LYS A 54 10.81 -22.39 -0.26
N THR A 55 11.19 -21.36 0.48
CA THR A 55 10.94 -19.96 0.13
C THR A 55 12.06 -19.42 -0.75
N VAL A 56 11.70 -18.88 -1.90
CA VAL A 56 12.59 -18.08 -2.78
C VAL A 56 12.74 -16.67 -2.21
N THR A 57 11.61 -16.03 -1.89
CA THR A 57 11.57 -14.72 -1.20
C THR A 57 10.21 -14.51 -0.55
N ASP A 58 10.17 -13.64 0.47
CA ASP A 58 8.91 -13.13 1.03
C ASP A 58 8.34 -12.04 0.13
N LEU A 59 7.02 -11.92 0.16
CA LEU A 59 6.25 -10.93 -0.59
C LEU A 59 5.25 -10.25 0.33
N VAL A 60 4.98 -8.97 0.05
CA VAL A 60 3.96 -8.18 0.74
C VAL A 60 2.99 -7.59 -0.27
N MET A 61 1.82 -7.17 0.19
CA MET A 61 0.85 -6.46 -0.63
C MET A 61 1.54 -5.33 -1.42
N GLY A 62 1.26 -5.28 -2.71
CA GLY A 62 1.80 -4.28 -3.61
C GLY A 62 3.09 -4.68 -4.34
N ASN A 63 3.70 -5.83 -4.03
CA ASN A 63 4.79 -6.33 -4.86
C ASN A 63 4.27 -6.70 -6.25
N ILE A 64 4.97 -6.23 -7.30
CA ILE A 64 4.62 -6.49 -8.69
C ILE A 64 5.67 -7.42 -9.29
N LEU A 65 5.21 -8.54 -9.86
CA LEU A 65 6.04 -9.57 -10.46
C LEU A 65 5.57 -9.86 -11.89
N GLN A 66 6.49 -10.30 -12.73
CA GLN A 66 6.18 -10.68 -14.11
C GLN A 66 5.69 -12.12 -14.18
N LEU A 67 4.67 -12.36 -15.00
CA LEU A 67 4.15 -13.71 -15.26
C LEU A 67 5.11 -14.49 -16.15
N VAL A 68 5.48 -15.69 -15.71
CA VAL A 68 6.21 -16.69 -16.49
C VAL A 68 5.24 -17.73 -17.05
N ALA A 69 4.39 -18.31 -16.17
CA ALA A 69 3.41 -19.30 -16.57
C ALA A 69 2.16 -19.26 -15.67
N ASP A 70 1.03 -19.68 -16.22
CA ASP A 70 -0.23 -19.89 -15.50
C ASP A 70 -0.45 -21.40 -15.33
N GLU A 71 -0.42 -21.88 -14.08
CA GLU A 71 -0.43 -23.30 -13.77
C GLU A 71 -1.57 -23.66 -12.79
N GLY A 72 -2.80 -23.59 -13.28
CA GLY A 72 -3.99 -23.99 -12.53
C GLY A 72 -4.28 -23.10 -11.31
N ALA A 73 -4.07 -23.60 -10.09
CA ALA A 73 -4.27 -22.84 -8.84
C ALA A 73 -3.10 -21.91 -8.51
N PHE A 74 -1.96 -22.04 -9.21
CA PHE A 74 -0.76 -21.26 -9.01
C PHE A 74 -0.38 -20.46 -10.26
N VAL A 75 0.39 -19.41 -10.07
CA VAL A 75 1.12 -18.72 -11.13
C VAL A 75 2.61 -18.79 -10.84
N LYS A 76 3.38 -19.08 -11.89
CA LYS A 76 4.84 -18.96 -11.84
C LYS A 76 5.21 -17.52 -12.19
N LEU A 77 5.89 -16.85 -11.29
CA LEU A 77 6.26 -15.44 -11.40
C LEU A 77 7.78 -15.28 -11.29
N THR A 78 8.30 -14.19 -11.87
CA THR A 78 9.70 -13.78 -11.70
C THR A 78 9.78 -12.40 -11.05
N THR A 79 10.74 -12.25 -10.14
CA THR A 79 11.11 -10.99 -9.51
C THR A 79 11.97 -10.13 -10.46
N PRO A 80 12.11 -8.81 -10.24
CA PRO A 80 12.95 -7.95 -11.07
C PRO A 80 14.43 -8.37 -11.12
N ASP A 81 14.92 -9.09 -10.10
CA ASP A 81 16.28 -9.63 -10.04
C ASP A 81 16.41 -11.05 -10.62
N GLY A 82 15.35 -11.55 -11.29
CA GLY A 82 15.35 -12.79 -12.06
C GLY A 82 15.11 -14.07 -11.25
N ARG A 83 14.79 -14.00 -9.96
CA ARG A 83 14.40 -15.18 -9.19
C ARG A 83 12.98 -15.60 -9.57
N GLU A 84 12.77 -16.87 -9.82
CA GLU A 84 11.48 -17.45 -10.19
C GLU A 84 10.90 -18.31 -9.08
N GLY A 85 9.58 -18.41 -9.07
CA GLY A 85 8.85 -19.29 -8.17
C GLY A 85 7.33 -19.18 -8.34
N TYR A 86 6.61 -19.79 -7.44
CA TYR A 86 5.16 -19.96 -7.48
C TYR A 86 4.47 -19.21 -6.36
N VAL A 87 3.29 -18.64 -6.69
CA VAL A 87 2.37 -18.04 -5.73
C VAL A 87 0.95 -18.55 -6.03
N SER A 88 0.14 -18.76 -5.01
CA SER A 88 -1.28 -19.08 -5.20
C SER A 88 -2.02 -17.93 -5.90
N LYS A 89 -2.91 -18.24 -6.83
CA LYS A 89 -3.77 -17.23 -7.48
C LYS A 89 -4.69 -16.48 -6.53
N GLU A 90 -4.98 -17.03 -5.37
CA GLU A 90 -5.78 -16.36 -4.34
C GLU A 90 -5.04 -15.17 -3.69
N GLU A 91 -3.71 -15.14 -3.80
CA GLU A 91 -2.84 -14.15 -3.16
C GLU A 91 -2.38 -13.03 -4.09
N VAL A 92 -2.70 -13.14 -5.39
CA VAL A 92 -2.28 -12.20 -6.42
C VAL A 92 -3.42 -11.88 -7.38
N LYS A 93 -3.30 -10.77 -8.10
CA LYS A 93 -4.22 -10.41 -9.20
C LYS A 93 -3.40 -9.97 -10.42
N PRO A 94 -3.92 -10.13 -11.65
CA PRO A 94 -3.38 -9.41 -12.80
C PRO A 94 -3.30 -7.91 -12.50
N LEU A 95 -2.20 -7.26 -12.83
CA LEU A 95 -1.97 -5.86 -12.50
C LEU A 95 -3.05 -4.95 -13.11
N GLU A 96 -3.51 -5.26 -14.33
CA GLU A 96 -4.57 -4.50 -15.00
C GLU A 96 -5.90 -4.60 -14.23
N THR A 97 -6.27 -5.80 -13.76
CA THR A 97 -7.48 -5.99 -12.94
C THR A 97 -7.42 -5.23 -11.61
N TRP A 98 -6.23 -5.11 -11.02
CA TRP A 98 -6.04 -4.29 -9.83
C TRP A 98 -6.15 -2.80 -10.15
N ALA A 99 -5.61 -2.35 -11.29
CA ALA A 99 -5.63 -0.95 -11.69
C ALA A 99 -7.04 -0.45 -12.07
N ASP A 100 -7.90 -1.33 -12.58
CA ASP A 100 -9.27 -1.02 -13.02
C ASP A 100 -10.32 -1.12 -11.89
N GLN A 101 -9.90 -1.28 -10.63
CA GLN A 101 -10.85 -1.34 -9.51
C GLN A 101 -11.57 0.00 -9.31
N THR A 102 -12.87 -0.06 -9.07
CA THR A 102 -13.66 1.10 -8.63
C THR A 102 -13.41 1.40 -7.17
N PHE A 103 -13.58 2.67 -6.77
CA PHE A 103 -13.46 3.08 -5.37
C PHE A 103 -14.46 2.31 -4.49
N ASP A 104 -13.92 1.65 -3.46
CA ASP A 104 -14.67 0.89 -2.47
C ASP A 104 -14.19 1.25 -1.06
N ALA A 105 -14.95 2.12 -0.39
CA ALA A 105 -14.62 2.59 0.96
C ALA A 105 -14.69 1.47 2.02
N GLU A 106 -15.60 0.50 1.86
CA GLU A 106 -15.71 -0.64 2.78
C GLU A 106 -14.48 -1.54 2.66
N PHE A 107 -14.03 -1.80 1.43
CA PHE A 107 -12.83 -2.58 1.21
C PHE A 107 -11.58 -1.87 1.76
N ILE A 108 -11.43 -0.57 1.50
CA ILE A 108 -10.31 0.25 2.02
C ILE A 108 -10.25 0.20 3.55
N THR A 109 -11.38 0.43 4.21
CA THR A 109 -11.43 0.41 5.68
C THR A 109 -11.25 -0.99 6.26
N LYS A 110 -11.72 -2.04 5.57
CA LYS A 110 -11.46 -3.43 5.93
C LYS A 110 -9.96 -3.76 5.87
N VAL A 111 -9.24 -3.25 4.86
CA VAL A 111 -7.77 -3.38 4.78
C VAL A 111 -7.10 -2.70 5.98
N ALA A 112 -7.49 -1.47 6.31
CA ALA A 112 -6.96 -0.76 7.49
C ALA A 112 -7.24 -1.52 8.79
N HIS A 113 -8.45 -2.07 8.98
CA HIS A 113 -8.82 -2.84 10.16
C HIS A 113 -7.96 -4.10 10.34
N ARG A 114 -7.57 -4.76 9.26
CA ARG A 114 -6.66 -5.91 9.35
C ARG A 114 -5.29 -5.57 9.92
N LEU A 115 -4.88 -4.30 9.87
CA LEU A 115 -3.62 -3.81 10.44
C LEU A 115 -3.76 -3.36 11.91
N MET A 116 -4.95 -3.51 12.54
CA MET A 116 -5.15 -3.16 13.94
C MET A 116 -4.08 -3.75 14.84
N GLY A 117 -3.53 -2.92 15.73
CA GLY A 117 -2.47 -3.32 16.67
C GLY A 117 -1.05 -3.31 16.09
N HIS A 118 -0.86 -3.21 14.77
CA HIS A 118 0.49 -3.10 14.17
C HIS A 118 1.22 -1.87 14.71
N GLY A 119 2.49 -2.05 15.04
CA GLY A 119 3.34 -0.98 15.57
C GLY A 119 3.61 0.12 14.55
N TYR A 120 3.79 1.33 15.07
CA TYR A 120 4.21 2.49 14.28
C TYR A 120 5.70 2.43 13.95
N LEU A 121 6.04 2.60 12.68
CA LEU A 121 7.42 2.86 12.26
C LEU A 121 7.44 4.05 11.33
N TRP A 122 8.17 5.09 11.68
CA TRP A 122 8.35 6.25 10.81
C TRP A 122 8.89 5.83 9.43
N GLY A 123 8.22 6.26 8.36
CA GLY A 123 8.56 5.87 6.99
C GLY A 123 7.92 4.55 6.53
N GLY A 124 7.24 3.81 7.43
CA GLY A 124 6.59 2.54 7.08
C GLY A 124 5.43 2.72 6.10
N THR A 125 5.42 1.92 5.03
CA THR A 125 4.37 1.91 3.98
C THR A 125 4.08 0.49 3.48
N THR A 126 4.18 -0.51 4.36
CA THR A 126 3.91 -1.91 4.00
C THR A 126 2.94 -2.53 4.98
N THR A 127 2.40 -3.69 4.63
CA THR A 127 1.57 -4.46 5.55
C THR A 127 2.35 -5.00 6.77
N LYS A 128 3.69 -4.97 6.75
CA LYS A 128 4.51 -5.34 7.93
C LYS A 128 4.58 -4.22 8.96
N VAL A 129 4.73 -2.97 8.50
CA VAL A 129 4.84 -1.77 9.34
C VAL A 129 4.31 -0.55 8.60
N THR A 130 3.67 0.37 9.33
CA THR A 130 3.14 1.62 8.78
C THR A 130 3.43 2.80 9.70
N ASP A 131 3.47 4.01 9.15
CA ASP A 131 3.19 5.25 9.86
C ASP A 131 1.76 5.73 9.55
N CYS A 132 1.38 6.94 9.95
CA CYS A 132 0.01 7.43 9.77
C CYS A 132 -0.39 7.51 8.27
N SER A 133 0.41 8.16 7.45
CA SER A 133 0.15 8.27 6.00
C SER A 133 0.42 6.97 5.25
N GLY A 134 1.32 6.12 5.75
CA GLY A 134 1.57 4.79 5.22
C GLY A 134 0.40 3.85 5.40
N LEU A 135 -0.30 3.87 6.55
CA LEU A 135 -1.54 3.12 6.76
C LEU A 135 -2.60 3.50 5.70
N VAL A 136 -2.82 4.82 5.52
CA VAL A 136 -3.75 5.35 4.52
C VAL A 136 -3.33 4.88 3.14
N LYS A 137 -2.06 5.07 2.78
CA LYS A 137 -1.51 4.70 1.47
C LYS A 137 -1.68 3.21 1.17
N VAL A 138 -1.34 2.32 2.09
CA VAL A 138 -1.48 0.86 1.92
C VAL A 138 -2.95 0.47 1.75
N SER A 139 -3.86 1.07 2.53
CA SER A 139 -5.29 0.77 2.46
C SER A 139 -5.91 1.18 1.13
N TYR A 140 -5.59 2.37 0.63
CA TYR A 140 -6.07 2.86 -0.67
C TYR A 140 -5.39 2.13 -1.84
N PHE A 141 -4.10 1.81 -1.70
CA PHE A 141 -3.37 1.05 -2.71
C PHE A 141 -3.96 -0.34 -2.95
N ALA A 142 -4.46 -1.00 -1.90
CA ALA A 142 -5.17 -2.27 -2.05
C ALA A 142 -6.41 -2.17 -2.98
N ASN A 143 -7.01 -0.98 -3.09
CA ASN A 143 -8.12 -0.67 -3.98
C ASN A 143 -7.69 0.03 -5.29
N GLY A 144 -6.46 -0.11 -5.73
CA GLY A 144 -5.96 0.44 -6.99
C GLY A 144 -5.61 1.94 -6.96
N ILE A 145 -5.67 2.60 -5.79
CA ILE A 145 -5.48 4.04 -5.67
C ILE A 145 -4.08 4.36 -5.12
N ILE A 146 -3.27 5.06 -5.91
CA ILE A 146 -1.92 5.49 -5.51
C ILE A 146 -2.02 6.89 -4.90
N LEU A 147 -1.88 6.97 -3.58
CA LEU A 147 -1.81 8.24 -2.85
C LEU A 147 -0.35 8.69 -2.69
N HIS A 148 -0.15 9.99 -2.53
CA HIS A 148 1.16 10.55 -2.16
C HIS A 148 1.67 9.97 -0.83
N ARG A 149 3.00 10.08 -0.61
CA ARG A 149 3.66 9.50 0.57
C ARG A 149 3.29 10.20 1.86
N ASP A 150 3.34 11.50 1.90
CA ASP A 150 3.23 12.27 3.14
C ASP A 150 1.81 12.76 3.39
N ALA A 151 1.39 12.81 4.67
CA ALA A 151 0.09 13.31 5.06
C ALA A 151 -0.17 14.74 4.55
N SER A 152 0.85 15.59 4.52
CA SER A 152 0.76 16.97 4.00
C SER A 152 0.46 17.01 2.49
N GLN A 153 0.95 16.05 1.74
CA GLN A 153 0.67 15.92 0.30
C GLN A 153 -0.71 15.29 0.07
N GLN A 154 -1.08 14.28 0.88
CA GLN A 154 -2.41 13.66 0.83
C GLN A 154 -3.52 14.68 1.12
N ALA A 155 -3.27 15.66 2.00
CA ALA A 155 -4.22 16.71 2.34
C ALA A 155 -4.48 17.73 1.21
N LEU A 156 -3.73 17.66 0.10
CA LEU A 156 -3.92 18.54 -1.07
C LEU A 156 -4.87 17.94 -2.11
N ILE A 157 -5.32 16.69 -1.91
CA ILE A 157 -6.13 15.96 -2.89
C ILE A 157 -7.56 15.84 -2.37
N GLY A 158 -8.51 15.81 -3.33
CA GLY A 158 -9.92 15.59 -3.05
C GLY A 158 -10.68 16.85 -2.64
N GLN A 159 -11.95 16.66 -2.24
CA GLN A 159 -12.80 17.73 -1.78
C GLN A 159 -12.59 18.00 -0.30
N ARG A 160 -12.25 19.22 0.06
CA ARG A 160 -12.02 19.60 1.46
C ARG A 160 -13.34 19.79 2.20
N ILE A 161 -13.42 19.23 3.41
CA ILE A 161 -14.46 19.42 4.40
C ILE A 161 -13.84 20.11 5.61
N GLU A 162 -14.48 21.16 6.14
CA GLU A 162 -13.97 21.83 7.34
C GLU A 162 -14.15 20.95 8.60
N ALA A 163 -13.21 21.03 9.53
CA ALA A 163 -13.19 20.16 10.72
C ALA A 163 -14.47 20.26 11.58
N LYS A 164 -15.14 21.43 11.61
CA LYS A 164 -16.43 21.62 12.31
C LYS A 164 -17.57 20.81 11.68
N ASP A 165 -17.44 20.45 10.41
CA ASP A 165 -18.45 19.75 9.61
C ASP A 165 -18.17 18.23 9.54
N TRP A 166 -17.35 17.69 10.46
CA TRP A 166 -16.92 16.28 10.46
C TRP A 166 -18.08 15.27 10.38
N LYS A 167 -19.28 15.67 10.83
CA LYS A 167 -20.50 14.85 10.74
C LYS A 167 -20.96 14.60 9.30
N THR A 168 -20.44 15.35 8.32
CA THR A 168 -20.70 15.15 6.89
C THR A 168 -19.69 14.21 6.24
N ALA A 169 -18.64 13.82 6.96
CA ALA A 169 -17.65 12.89 6.47
C ALA A 169 -18.27 11.51 6.20
N LYS A 170 -17.79 10.87 5.16
CA LYS A 170 -18.22 9.54 4.71
C LYS A 170 -17.16 8.50 5.01
N LEU A 171 -17.59 7.26 5.10
CA LEU A 171 -16.68 6.12 5.23
C LEU A 171 -15.54 6.21 4.20
N GLY A 172 -14.29 6.10 4.66
CA GLY A 172 -13.12 6.19 3.82
C GLY A 172 -12.57 7.62 3.68
N ASP A 173 -13.29 8.67 4.02
CA ASP A 173 -12.75 10.03 3.99
C ASP A 173 -11.50 10.16 4.89
N LEU A 174 -10.59 11.07 4.52
CA LEU A 174 -9.36 11.29 5.27
C LEU A 174 -9.52 12.47 6.23
N LEU A 175 -9.16 12.23 7.48
CA LEU A 175 -9.09 13.25 8.51
C LEU A 175 -7.64 13.66 8.70
N PHE A 176 -7.38 14.97 8.73
CA PHE A 176 -6.05 15.52 8.87
C PHE A 176 -5.91 16.38 10.13
N TRP A 177 -4.81 16.22 10.82
CA TRP A 177 -4.43 17.05 11.98
C TRP A 177 -3.15 17.78 11.66
N GLY A 178 -3.04 18.98 12.20
CA GLY A 178 -1.89 19.83 11.97
C GLY A 178 -1.54 20.75 13.13
N THR A 179 -0.50 21.52 12.94
CA THR A 179 -0.08 22.58 13.87
C THR A 179 -0.98 23.81 13.73
N LYS A 180 -0.93 24.72 14.71
CA LYS A 180 -1.63 26.02 14.63
C LYS A 180 -1.18 26.87 13.41
N SER A 181 0.01 26.63 12.87
CA SER A 181 0.50 27.27 11.64
C SER A 181 -0.01 26.62 10.34
N GLY A 182 -0.90 25.62 10.43
CA GLY A 182 -1.51 24.97 9.27
C GLY A 182 -0.68 23.83 8.66
N ARG A 183 0.47 23.45 9.25
CA ARG A 183 1.26 22.31 8.77
C ARG A 183 0.56 21.00 9.16
N VAL A 184 0.16 20.19 8.19
CA VAL A 184 -0.38 18.85 8.41
C VAL A 184 0.72 17.92 8.92
N THR A 185 0.44 17.19 10.01
CA THR A 185 1.38 16.30 10.68
C THR A 185 0.86 14.88 10.90
N HIS A 186 -0.45 14.67 10.72
CA HIS A 186 -1.09 13.39 10.98
C HIS A 186 -2.30 13.19 10.08
N VAL A 187 -2.65 11.92 9.83
CA VAL A 187 -3.81 11.52 9.03
C VAL A 187 -4.42 10.23 9.58
N GLY A 188 -5.73 10.09 9.42
CA GLY A 188 -6.49 8.87 9.68
C GLY A 188 -7.61 8.71 8.66
N ILE A 189 -8.19 7.51 8.61
CA ILE A 189 -9.33 7.17 7.75
C ILE A 189 -10.60 7.22 8.60
N TYR A 190 -11.58 8.03 8.19
CA TYR A 190 -12.88 8.12 8.85
C TYR A 190 -13.67 6.82 8.65
N LEU A 191 -14.30 6.36 9.71
CA LEU A 191 -15.17 5.18 9.71
C LEU A 191 -16.62 5.58 9.74
N LYS A 192 -17.16 5.86 10.90
CA LYS A 192 -18.53 6.29 11.14
C LYS A 192 -18.65 6.90 12.53
N ASP A 193 -19.71 7.62 12.79
CA ASP A 193 -20.08 8.10 14.13
C ASP A 193 -18.95 8.83 14.88
N GLY A 194 -18.08 9.53 14.13
CA GLY A 194 -16.90 10.21 14.66
C GLY A 194 -15.67 9.32 14.83
N GLU A 195 -15.77 8.02 14.64
CA GLU A 195 -14.64 7.11 14.71
C GLU A 195 -13.74 7.21 13.49
N TYR A 196 -12.45 7.04 13.71
CA TYR A 196 -11.44 6.97 12.67
C TYR A 196 -10.32 6.00 13.04
N ILE A 197 -9.78 5.31 12.03
CA ILE A 197 -8.63 4.43 12.18
C ILE A 197 -7.36 5.15 11.74
N HIS A 198 -6.32 5.08 12.56
CA HIS A 198 -5.04 5.72 12.30
C HIS A 198 -3.87 4.95 12.91
N CYS A 199 -2.65 5.30 12.51
CA CYS A 199 -1.44 4.75 13.12
C CYS A 199 -0.73 5.83 13.95
N SER A 200 -0.76 5.67 15.29
CA SER A 200 -0.10 6.54 16.27
C SER A 200 0.34 5.69 17.46
N GLY A 201 1.64 5.39 17.52
CA GLY A 201 2.22 4.35 18.37
C GLY A 201 1.90 2.93 17.86
N ARG A 202 0.64 2.71 17.48
CA ARG A 202 0.12 1.52 16.77
C ARG A 202 -1.11 1.90 15.96
N VAL A 203 -1.55 0.99 15.12
CA VAL A 203 -2.86 1.13 14.44
C VAL A 203 -3.97 0.92 15.46
N LYS A 204 -4.86 1.90 15.56
CA LYS A 204 -5.96 1.94 16.53
C LYS A 204 -7.12 2.80 16.02
N ILE A 205 -8.25 2.68 16.67
CA ILE A 205 -9.44 3.53 16.45
C ILE A 205 -9.52 4.57 17.57
N ASN A 206 -9.80 5.80 17.20
CA ASN A 206 -10.11 6.91 18.11
C ASN A 206 -11.35 7.63 17.59
N SER A 207 -11.88 8.57 18.38
CA SER A 207 -13.04 9.41 17.98
C SER A 207 -12.65 10.89 17.89
N VAL A 208 -13.27 11.61 16.96
CA VAL A 208 -13.29 13.08 16.89
C VAL A 208 -14.45 13.67 17.67
N ASP A 209 -15.41 12.83 18.10
CA ASP A 209 -16.51 13.27 18.95
C ASP A 209 -15.99 13.57 20.37
N PRO A 210 -16.09 14.78 20.87
CA PRO A 210 -15.63 15.14 22.19
C PRO A 210 -16.46 14.49 23.33
N GLN A 211 -17.55 13.81 22.99
CA GLN A 211 -18.44 13.11 23.93
C GLN A 211 -18.22 11.58 23.94
N ALA A 212 -17.32 11.06 23.08
CA ALA A 212 -17.04 9.63 22.92
C ALA A 212 -15.98 9.12 23.92
#